data_d7dda563d26618021475affa7883b304
#
_entry.id   d7dda563d26618021475affa7883b304
#
_cell.length_a   1.000
_cell.length_b   1.000
_cell.length_c   1.000
_cell.angle_alpha   90.00
_cell.angle_beta   90.00
_cell.angle_gamma   90.00
#
_symmetry.space_group_name_H-M   'P 1'
#
loop_
_entity.id
_entity.type
_entity.pdbx_description
1 polymer ?
#
loop_
_entity_poly.entity_id
_entity_poly.type
_entity_poly.pdbx_seq_one_letter_code
_entity_poly.pdbx_strand_id
1 'polypeptide(L)'
;MAGPLAMTRKIKVLQLQNRYNVNASDLAEQVIQGLPTRTYEVTTVFLRGRPKPGEPESRAVRSVYFDLSNASTKGLRLKALWRLYRHCRTQGYDAVIAHRFKPINMMMLLNVCLRIPACIGVLHGLGEYDRTYRRWESRSLISKAWRMVGVSRAVCDDLINCDAGFNSFNVRQINNAIDISRAEGLQHSRQQARQMLGLPQDAFIIGTIGRLVPAKGHLQLLEAFSAIKDEYPHAQLAIIGEGRLRQEMESMIQARHMEGRVSLLGSRDDALQYVKAYDVFVMSSVTEGLPLALLEGMSARLPVIGSDIDSMRPILEDCGARIYPVGQPLALAERLREVISLAPQERAMEGRRSYEYLCRAHAVEDFRKQYRNLLEEMLNNGKRNHE
;
A
#
# COMPACT_ATOMS: atom_id res chain seq x y z
N MET A 1 41.19 -13.36 -29.84
CA MET A 1 40.77 -11.97 -29.67
C MET A 1 39.23 -11.96 -29.54
N ALA A 2 38.73 -11.77 -28.33
CA ALA A 2 37.31 -11.66 -28.09
C ALA A 2 36.88 -10.27 -28.55
N GLY A 3 36.00 -10.19 -29.56
CA GLY A 3 35.43 -8.94 -30.02
C GLY A 3 34.64 -8.21 -28.93
N PRO A 4 34.50 -6.89 -29.01
CA PRO A 4 33.82 -6.10 -27.99
C PRO A 4 32.36 -6.59 -27.92
N LEU A 5 31.94 -7.03 -26.73
CA LEU A 5 30.54 -7.28 -26.39
C LEU A 5 29.73 -6.04 -26.75
N ALA A 6 28.86 -6.14 -27.75
CA ALA A 6 27.93 -5.09 -28.11
C ALA A 6 27.19 -4.69 -26.85
N MET A 7 27.39 -3.47 -26.36
CA MET A 7 26.62 -2.90 -25.26
C MET A 7 25.15 -2.87 -25.68
N THR A 8 24.38 -3.85 -25.27
CA THR A 8 22.95 -3.85 -25.51
C THR A 8 22.34 -2.60 -24.85
N ARG A 9 21.63 -1.80 -25.61
CA ARG A 9 20.95 -0.58 -25.12
C ARG A 9 20.10 -0.94 -23.90
N LYS A 10 20.24 -0.15 -22.82
CA LYS A 10 19.37 -0.29 -21.64
C LYS A 10 17.90 -0.07 -22.00
N ILE A 11 17.03 -0.84 -21.36
CA ILE A 11 15.57 -0.69 -21.46
C ILE A 11 15.16 0.54 -20.66
N LYS A 12 14.55 1.51 -21.30
CA LYS A 12 14.07 2.74 -20.66
C LYS A 12 12.68 2.54 -20.11
N VAL A 13 12.53 2.68 -18.79
CA VAL A 13 11.27 2.48 -18.08
C VAL A 13 10.79 3.80 -17.49
N LEU A 14 9.57 4.21 -17.80
CA LEU A 14 8.90 5.31 -17.12
C LEU A 14 8.10 4.77 -15.93
N GLN A 15 8.39 5.21 -14.72
CA GLN A 15 7.50 5.05 -13.59
C GLN A 15 6.72 6.33 -13.36
N LEU A 16 5.39 6.28 -13.41
CA LEU A 16 4.54 7.45 -13.33
C LEU A 16 3.68 7.43 -12.07
N GLN A 17 3.84 8.47 -11.24
CA GLN A 17 3.09 8.65 -9.99
C GLN A 17 2.27 9.95 -10.02
N ASN A 18 1.08 9.93 -9.39
CA ASN A 18 0.20 11.10 -9.33
C ASN A 18 0.76 12.21 -8.42
N ARG A 19 1.41 11.83 -7.33
CA ARG A 19 1.97 12.77 -6.34
C ARG A 19 3.25 12.20 -5.77
N TYR A 20 4.20 13.11 -5.48
CA TYR A 20 5.37 12.76 -4.69
C TYR A 20 4.95 12.20 -3.33
N ASN A 21 5.42 11.03 -3.00
CA ASN A 21 5.22 10.34 -1.74
C ASN A 21 6.24 9.20 -1.62
N VAL A 22 7.52 9.57 -1.60
CA VAL A 22 8.60 8.59 -1.40
C VAL A 22 8.78 8.39 0.10
N ASN A 23 8.58 7.19 0.57
CA ASN A 23 8.81 6.80 1.96
C ASN A 23 9.38 5.38 2.03
N ALA A 24 9.66 4.94 3.24
CA ALA A 24 10.31 3.66 3.49
C ALA A 24 9.53 2.45 2.96
N SER A 25 8.20 2.52 3.00
CA SER A 25 7.29 1.46 2.57
C SER A 25 6.71 1.71 1.17
N ASP A 26 7.30 2.64 0.38
CA ASP A 26 6.79 2.95 -0.97
C ASP A 26 7.03 1.77 -1.93
N LEU A 27 5.95 1.11 -2.29
CA LEU A 27 5.96 -0.03 -3.20
C LEU A 27 6.44 0.34 -4.62
N ALA A 28 6.24 1.58 -5.05
CA ALA A 28 6.77 2.03 -6.32
C ALA A 28 8.31 2.07 -6.31
N GLU A 29 8.92 2.45 -5.18
CA GLU A 29 10.37 2.36 -5.00
C GLU A 29 10.86 0.89 -4.95
N GLN A 30 10.04 -0.02 -4.41
CA GLN A 30 10.36 -1.46 -4.43
C GLN A 30 10.35 -2.04 -5.85
N VAL A 31 9.43 -1.57 -6.71
CA VAL A 31 9.44 -1.94 -8.14
C VAL A 31 10.74 -1.49 -8.81
N ILE A 32 11.19 -0.24 -8.57
CA ILE A 32 12.44 0.28 -9.12
C ILE A 32 13.63 -0.58 -8.69
N GLN A 33 13.70 -0.93 -7.40
CA GLN A 33 14.78 -1.76 -6.87
C GLN A 33 14.79 -3.18 -7.46
N GLY A 34 13.65 -3.67 -7.93
CA GLY A 34 13.52 -4.93 -8.65
C GLY A 34 14.10 -4.90 -10.07
N LEU A 35 14.41 -3.73 -10.62
CA LEU A 35 14.90 -3.51 -11.98
C LEU A 35 16.41 -3.18 -11.98
N PRO A 36 17.31 -4.15 -12.26
CA PRO A 36 18.75 -3.92 -12.20
C PRO A 36 19.22 -2.81 -13.14
N THR A 37 19.97 -1.84 -12.64
CA THR A 37 20.47 -0.66 -13.38
C THR A 37 21.41 -0.99 -14.55
N ARG A 38 21.99 -2.19 -14.57
CA ARG A 38 22.76 -2.69 -15.73
C ARG A 38 21.87 -2.94 -16.95
N THR A 39 20.59 -3.30 -16.76
CA THR A 39 19.64 -3.66 -17.83
C THR A 39 18.61 -2.57 -18.04
N TYR A 40 18.18 -1.88 -16.97
CA TYR A 40 17.10 -0.92 -16.99
C TYR A 40 17.58 0.49 -16.64
N GLU A 41 17.02 1.47 -17.33
CA GLU A 41 17.15 2.90 -16.99
C GLU A 41 15.77 3.42 -16.59
N VAL A 42 15.51 3.46 -15.27
CA VAL A 42 14.22 3.90 -14.75
C VAL A 42 14.22 5.40 -14.54
N THR A 43 13.21 6.08 -15.09
CA THR A 43 12.88 7.47 -14.79
C THR A 43 11.57 7.53 -14.04
N THR A 44 11.56 8.09 -12.84
CA THR A 44 10.30 8.35 -12.11
C THR A 44 9.81 9.75 -12.40
N VAL A 45 8.55 9.88 -12.83
CA VAL A 45 7.86 11.16 -13.01
C VAL A 45 6.77 11.31 -11.95
N PHE A 46 6.85 12.37 -11.18
CA PHE A 46 5.81 12.81 -10.26
C PHE A 46 5.01 13.95 -10.90
N LEU A 47 3.71 13.73 -11.09
CA LEU A 47 2.84 14.76 -11.68
C LEU A 47 2.70 15.98 -10.76
N ARG A 48 2.68 15.76 -9.43
CA ARG A 48 2.47 16.80 -8.42
C ARG A 48 3.42 16.64 -7.25
N GLY A 49 3.87 17.79 -6.74
CA GLY A 49 4.78 17.86 -5.59
C GLY A 49 6.21 17.46 -5.95
N ARG A 50 7.09 17.76 -5.03
CA ARG A 50 8.52 17.43 -5.04
C ARG A 50 8.99 17.21 -3.61
N PRO A 51 10.14 16.60 -3.38
CA PRO A 51 10.71 16.48 -2.04
C PRO A 51 11.00 17.86 -1.46
N LYS A 52 10.80 18.00 -0.17
CA LYS A 52 11.30 19.09 0.63
C LYS A 52 12.74 18.79 1.06
N PRO A 53 13.52 19.80 1.47
CA PRO A 53 14.83 19.55 2.03
C PRO A 53 14.78 18.51 3.16
N GLY A 54 15.58 17.46 3.05
CA GLY A 54 15.63 16.34 4.01
C GLY A 54 14.62 15.20 3.76
N GLU A 55 13.66 15.35 2.85
CA GLU A 55 12.81 14.23 2.45
C GLU A 55 13.54 13.29 1.47
N PRO A 56 13.25 11.97 1.51
CA PRO A 56 13.92 10.99 0.67
C PRO A 56 13.63 11.21 -0.81
N GLU A 57 14.62 11.02 -1.67
CA GLU A 57 14.43 11.00 -3.12
C GLU A 57 14.14 9.60 -3.65
N SER A 58 13.56 9.52 -4.86
CA SER A 58 13.35 8.25 -5.54
C SER A 58 14.70 7.60 -5.89
N ARG A 59 14.76 6.28 -5.80
CA ARG A 59 15.94 5.47 -6.18
C ARG A 59 16.06 5.24 -7.70
N ALA A 60 15.17 5.84 -8.50
CA ALA A 60 15.29 5.81 -9.95
C ALA A 60 16.58 6.52 -10.40
N VAL A 61 17.12 6.09 -11.54
CA VAL A 61 18.29 6.75 -12.16
C VAL A 61 18.03 8.24 -12.39
N ARG A 62 16.77 8.60 -12.66
CA ARG A 62 16.35 9.98 -12.85
C ARG A 62 14.98 10.24 -12.23
N SER A 63 14.83 11.34 -11.51
CA SER A 63 13.56 11.84 -11.00
C SER A 63 13.16 13.14 -11.70
N VAL A 64 11.89 13.22 -12.10
CA VAL A 64 11.32 14.40 -12.79
C VAL A 64 10.04 14.84 -12.06
N TYR A 65 10.02 16.10 -11.67
CA TYR A 65 8.90 16.70 -10.94
C TYR A 65 8.16 17.67 -11.85
N PHE A 66 6.92 17.33 -12.23
CA PHE A 66 6.12 18.24 -13.05
C PHE A 66 5.52 19.37 -12.22
N ASP A 67 5.35 19.15 -10.94
CA ASP A 67 4.82 20.14 -9.99
C ASP A 67 3.52 20.81 -10.46
N LEU A 68 2.63 19.99 -11.01
CA LEU A 68 1.34 20.45 -11.52
C LEU A 68 0.40 20.80 -10.37
N SER A 69 -0.39 21.85 -10.52
CA SER A 69 -1.43 22.20 -9.58
C SER A 69 -2.52 21.12 -9.53
N ASN A 70 -3.30 21.09 -8.45
CA ASN A 70 -4.44 20.16 -8.35
C ASN A 70 -5.47 20.40 -9.48
N ALA A 71 -5.69 21.65 -9.88
CA ALA A 71 -6.56 22.02 -11.00
C ALA A 71 -6.06 21.45 -12.33
N SER A 72 -4.77 21.55 -12.63
CA SER A 72 -4.17 21.03 -13.88
C SER A 72 -4.28 19.50 -14.03
N THR A 73 -4.57 18.77 -12.95
CA THR A 73 -4.76 17.31 -12.96
C THR A 73 -6.23 16.88 -12.85
N LYS A 74 -7.17 17.82 -12.98
CA LYS A 74 -8.63 17.59 -12.99
C LYS A 74 -9.22 17.92 -14.37
N GLY A 75 -10.44 17.47 -14.63
CA GLY A 75 -11.12 17.69 -15.90
C GLY A 75 -10.36 17.10 -17.09
N LEU A 76 -10.25 17.84 -18.18
CA LEU A 76 -9.59 17.40 -19.42
C LEU A 76 -8.06 17.27 -19.32
N ARG A 77 -7.43 17.85 -18.32
CA ARG A 77 -5.98 17.69 -18.02
C ARG A 77 -5.04 18.03 -19.19
N LEU A 78 -5.45 18.87 -20.13
CA LEU A 78 -4.73 19.12 -21.40
C LEU A 78 -3.27 19.53 -21.17
N LYS A 79 -3.01 20.46 -20.22
CA LYS A 79 -1.65 20.90 -19.88
C LYS A 79 -0.79 19.73 -19.35
N ALA A 80 -1.36 18.88 -18.50
CA ALA A 80 -0.66 17.74 -17.94
C ALA A 80 -0.39 16.67 -19.01
N LEU A 81 -1.36 16.38 -19.87
CA LEU A 81 -1.25 15.45 -21.00
C LEU A 81 -0.18 15.93 -21.98
N TRP A 82 -0.22 17.22 -22.40
CA TRP A 82 0.76 17.77 -23.32
C TRP A 82 2.20 17.68 -22.76
N ARG A 83 2.38 18.05 -21.49
CA ARG A 83 3.70 18.00 -20.85
C ARG A 83 4.22 16.55 -20.75
N LEU A 84 3.34 15.60 -20.39
CA LEU A 84 3.69 14.19 -20.30
C LEU A 84 3.98 13.60 -21.68
N TYR A 85 3.17 13.93 -22.71
CA TYR A 85 3.41 13.53 -24.09
C TYR A 85 4.78 13.97 -24.59
N ARG A 86 5.09 15.29 -24.45
CA ARG A 86 6.38 15.85 -24.85
C ARG A 86 7.54 15.15 -24.16
N HIS A 87 7.43 14.92 -22.88
CA HIS A 87 8.44 14.21 -22.10
C HIS A 87 8.63 12.76 -22.62
N CYS A 88 7.57 12.00 -22.77
CA CYS A 88 7.66 10.62 -23.26
C CYS A 88 8.23 10.55 -24.68
N ARG A 89 7.79 11.44 -25.57
CA ARG A 89 8.27 11.51 -26.96
C ARG A 89 9.78 11.80 -27.04
N THR A 90 10.27 12.70 -26.19
CA THR A 90 11.69 13.07 -26.17
C THR A 90 12.56 11.97 -25.58
N GLN A 91 12.10 11.27 -24.55
CA GLN A 91 12.90 10.24 -23.85
C GLN A 91 12.87 8.87 -24.55
N GLY A 92 11.77 8.53 -25.27
CA GLY A 92 11.61 7.26 -25.99
C GLY A 92 11.63 6.04 -25.05
N TYR A 93 10.60 5.92 -24.22
CA TYR A 93 10.47 4.81 -23.28
C TYR A 93 10.08 3.51 -23.98
N ASP A 94 10.67 2.41 -23.51
CA ASP A 94 10.34 1.04 -23.93
C ASP A 94 9.18 0.46 -23.10
N ALA A 95 9.02 0.96 -21.86
CA ALA A 95 7.98 0.51 -20.94
C ALA A 95 7.48 1.63 -20.02
N VAL A 96 6.27 1.43 -19.51
CA VAL A 96 5.63 2.32 -18.51
C VAL A 96 5.07 1.50 -17.36
N ILE A 97 5.26 1.99 -16.12
CA ILE A 97 4.59 1.51 -14.92
C ILE A 97 3.87 2.71 -14.31
N ALA A 98 2.55 2.72 -14.37
CA ALA A 98 1.72 3.82 -13.89
C ALA A 98 0.89 3.40 -12.67
N HIS A 99 0.91 4.22 -11.61
CA HIS A 99 0.25 3.90 -10.35
C HIS A 99 -1.04 4.70 -10.16
N ARG A 100 -2.14 4.01 -9.84
CA ARG A 100 -3.49 4.54 -9.63
C ARG A 100 -4.16 5.06 -10.90
N PHE A 101 -5.48 5.22 -10.85
CA PHE A 101 -6.32 5.59 -11.99
C PHE A 101 -5.78 6.75 -12.83
N LYS A 102 -5.42 7.90 -12.23
CA LYS A 102 -5.07 9.10 -13.03
C LYS A 102 -3.85 8.92 -13.91
N PRO A 103 -2.67 8.49 -13.39
CA PRO A 103 -1.51 8.18 -14.23
C PRO A 103 -1.79 7.12 -15.29
N ILE A 104 -2.51 6.05 -14.92
CA ILE A 104 -2.89 4.98 -15.85
C ILE A 104 -3.72 5.55 -17.00
N ASN A 105 -4.79 6.27 -16.69
CA ASN A 105 -5.69 6.85 -17.69
C ASN A 105 -4.98 7.85 -18.62
N MET A 106 -4.12 8.72 -18.05
CA MET A 106 -3.31 9.64 -18.86
C MET A 106 -2.39 8.89 -19.83
N MET A 107 -1.74 7.82 -19.36
CA MET A 107 -0.88 7.02 -20.23
C MET A 107 -1.67 6.18 -21.24
N MET A 108 -2.85 5.68 -20.90
CA MET A 108 -3.73 5.00 -21.88
C MET A 108 -4.08 5.93 -23.04
N LEU A 109 -4.49 7.17 -22.75
CA LEU A 109 -4.78 8.19 -23.78
C LEU A 109 -3.53 8.50 -24.63
N LEU A 110 -2.39 8.73 -24.02
CA LEU A 110 -1.17 9.10 -24.74
C LEU A 110 -0.57 7.93 -25.51
N ASN A 111 -0.75 6.71 -25.04
CA ASN A 111 -0.17 5.53 -25.68
C ASN A 111 -0.79 5.20 -27.03
N VAL A 112 -1.96 5.74 -27.36
CA VAL A 112 -2.53 5.68 -28.72
C VAL A 112 -1.53 6.28 -29.74
N CYS A 113 -0.85 7.37 -29.36
CA CYS A 113 0.13 8.05 -30.23
C CYS A 113 1.57 7.59 -29.94
N LEU A 114 1.93 7.31 -28.69
CA LEU A 114 3.30 6.97 -28.29
C LEU A 114 3.68 5.53 -28.66
N ARG A 115 2.72 4.60 -28.68
CA ARG A 115 2.89 3.18 -29.04
C ARG A 115 3.97 2.47 -28.22
N ILE A 116 4.04 2.77 -26.92
CA ILE A 116 4.97 2.08 -25.98
C ILE A 116 4.49 0.64 -25.83
N PRO A 117 5.35 -0.38 -26.08
CA PRO A 117 4.93 -1.76 -26.21
C PRO A 117 4.57 -2.45 -24.89
N ALA A 118 5.08 -1.99 -23.73
CA ALA A 118 4.86 -2.58 -22.43
C ALA A 118 4.35 -1.54 -21.44
N CYS A 119 3.09 -1.64 -21.03
CA CYS A 119 2.45 -0.70 -20.10
C CYS A 119 1.80 -1.47 -18.94
N ILE A 120 2.23 -1.21 -17.72
CA ILE A 120 1.69 -1.79 -16.49
C ILE A 120 0.91 -0.71 -15.75
N GLY A 121 -0.36 -0.97 -15.47
CA GLY A 121 -1.21 -0.13 -14.63
C GLY A 121 -1.41 -0.76 -13.26
N VAL A 122 -0.97 -0.11 -12.18
CA VAL A 122 -1.03 -0.66 -10.81
C VAL A 122 -2.16 -0.01 -10.01
N LEU A 123 -3.13 -0.82 -9.57
CA LEU A 123 -4.28 -0.40 -8.76
C LEU A 123 -4.06 -0.80 -7.31
N HIS A 124 -4.19 0.20 -6.42
CA HIS A 124 -3.92 0.05 -4.99
C HIS A 124 -5.18 -0.02 -4.12
N GLY A 125 -6.37 0.01 -4.70
CA GLY A 125 -7.63 -0.02 -3.97
C GLY A 125 -8.80 -0.42 -4.85
N LEU A 126 -9.92 -0.68 -4.20
CA LEU A 126 -11.20 -0.99 -4.82
C LEU A 126 -11.89 0.26 -5.36
N GLY A 127 -12.81 0.10 -6.33
CA GLY A 127 -13.69 1.16 -6.80
C GLY A 127 -13.00 2.24 -7.64
N GLU A 128 -11.77 2.06 -8.09
CA GLU A 128 -11.10 3.07 -8.92
C GLU A 128 -11.80 3.27 -10.27
N TYR A 129 -12.58 2.29 -10.72
CA TYR A 129 -13.37 2.29 -11.96
C TYR A 129 -14.90 2.34 -11.74
N ASP A 130 -15.41 2.69 -10.56
CA ASP A 130 -16.86 2.78 -10.28
C ASP A 130 -17.60 3.79 -11.16
N ARG A 131 -16.93 4.85 -11.59
CA ARG A 131 -17.54 5.89 -12.43
C ARG A 131 -17.67 5.42 -13.88
N THR A 132 -18.87 5.49 -14.44
CA THR A 132 -19.19 5.02 -15.79
C THR A 132 -18.25 5.57 -16.87
N TYR A 133 -17.90 6.87 -16.83
CA TYR A 133 -16.99 7.45 -17.81
C TYR A 133 -15.58 6.82 -17.77
N ARG A 134 -15.10 6.42 -16.58
CA ARG A 134 -13.78 5.77 -16.44
C ARG A 134 -13.78 4.38 -17.10
N ARG A 135 -14.88 3.63 -16.91
CA ARG A 135 -15.07 2.32 -17.54
C ARG A 135 -15.08 2.43 -19.04
N TRP A 136 -15.88 3.37 -19.56
CA TRP A 136 -15.98 3.61 -21.00
C TRP A 136 -14.63 4.05 -21.61
N GLU A 137 -13.94 5.03 -21.03
CA GLU A 137 -12.60 5.45 -21.47
C GLU A 137 -11.63 4.28 -21.47
N SER A 138 -11.55 3.52 -20.40
CA SER A 138 -10.62 2.40 -20.29
C SER A 138 -10.89 1.31 -21.29
N ARG A 139 -12.17 0.93 -21.46
CA ARG A 139 -12.61 -0.08 -22.42
C ARG A 139 -12.25 0.29 -23.87
N SER A 140 -12.30 1.58 -24.20
CA SER A 140 -11.96 2.10 -25.52
C SER A 140 -10.45 2.21 -25.77
N LEU A 141 -9.64 2.30 -24.71
CA LEU A 141 -8.20 2.58 -24.77
C LEU A 141 -7.32 1.39 -24.41
N ILE A 142 -7.89 0.36 -23.76
CA ILE A 142 -7.11 -0.83 -23.40
C ILE A 142 -6.64 -1.56 -24.65
N SER A 143 -5.38 -1.91 -24.69
CA SER A 143 -4.78 -2.63 -25.83
C SER A 143 -3.91 -3.78 -25.33
N LYS A 144 -3.38 -4.59 -26.26
CA LYS A 144 -2.47 -5.69 -25.94
C LYS A 144 -1.19 -5.25 -25.23
N ALA A 145 -0.82 -3.96 -25.35
CA ALA A 145 0.32 -3.37 -24.65
C ALA A 145 0.11 -3.21 -23.14
N TRP A 146 -1.12 -3.37 -22.63
CA TRP A 146 -1.44 -3.15 -21.23
C TRP A 146 -1.58 -4.44 -20.43
N ARG A 147 -1.03 -4.41 -19.21
CA ARG A 147 -1.37 -5.34 -18.13
C ARG A 147 -1.74 -4.52 -16.91
N MET A 148 -2.87 -4.88 -16.30
CA MET A 148 -3.33 -4.27 -15.05
C MET A 148 -2.88 -5.15 -13.89
N VAL A 149 -2.32 -4.55 -12.86
CA VAL A 149 -1.90 -5.24 -11.64
C VAL A 149 -2.80 -4.81 -10.50
N GLY A 150 -3.51 -5.78 -9.93
CA GLY A 150 -4.22 -5.61 -8.65
C GLY A 150 -3.32 -6.05 -7.49
N VAL A 151 -3.26 -5.22 -6.45
CA VAL A 151 -2.42 -5.47 -5.26
C VAL A 151 -2.96 -6.54 -4.31
N SER A 152 -4.11 -7.12 -4.63
CA SER A 152 -4.74 -8.26 -3.96
C SER A 152 -5.71 -8.94 -4.92
N ARG A 153 -6.17 -10.14 -4.55
CA ARG A 153 -7.21 -10.83 -5.31
C ARG A 153 -8.49 -9.99 -5.41
N ALA A 154 -8.92 -9.40 -4.30
CA ALA A 154 -10.11 -8.54 -4.29
C ALA A 154 -10.01 -7.38 -5.28
N VAL A 155 -8.84 -6.74 -5.41
CA VAL A 155 -8.62 -5.67 -6.41
C VAL A 155 -8.62 -6.23 -7.83
N CYS A 156 -8.11 -7.44 -8.07
CA CYS A 156 -8.19 -8.09 -9.38
C CYS A 156 -9.61 -8.43 -9.77
N ASP A 157 -10.38 -8.98 -8.83
CA ASP A 157 -11.79 -9.34 -9.04
C ASP A 157 -12.64 -8.07 -9.29
N ASP A 158 -12.41 -6.99 -8.55
CA ASP A 158 -13.03 -5.67 -8.78
C ASP A 158 -12.72 -5.15 -10.21
N LEU A 159 -11.47 -5.27 -10.66
CA LEU A 159 -11.07 -4.88 -12.01
C LEU A 159 -11.75 -5.71 -13.09
N ILE A 160 -11.81 -7.03 -12.95
CA ILE A 160 -12.40 -7.92 -13.92
C ILE A 160 -13.92 -7.69 -14.02
N ASN A 161 -14.56 -7.44 -12.88
CA ASN A 161 -16.02 -7.28 -12.79
C ASN A 161 -16.50 -5.85 -13.11
N CYS A 162 -15.62 -4.84 -13.19
CA CYS A 162 -16.03 -3.44 -13.37
C CYS A 162 -16.44 -3.05 -14.81
N ASP A 163 -16.39 -3.97 -15.78
CA ASP A 163 -16.71 -3.72 -17.22
C ASP A 163 -15.89 -2.56 -17.86
N ALA A 164 -14.63 -2.46 -17.52
CA ALA A 164 -13.70 -1.46 -18.06
C ALA A 164 -12.78 -2.01 -19.17
N GLY A 165 -13.08 -3.18 -19.73
CA GLY A 165 -12.26 -3.89 -20.72
C GLY A 165 -11.16 -4.74 -20.09
N PHE A 166 -11.19 -4.93 -18.79
CA PHE A 166 -10.26 -5.79 -18.06
C PHE A 166 -10.81 -7.22 -17.98
N ASN A 167 -9.91 -8.20 -17.98
CA ASN A 167 -10.25 -9.62 -17.96
C ASN A 167 -9.05 -10.44 -17.44
N SER A 168 -9.21 -11.75 -17.29
CA SER A 168 -8.17 -12.67 -16.81
C SER A 168 -6.89 -12.70 -17.66
N PHE A 169 -6.93 -12.27 -18.93
CA PHE A 169 -5.76 -12.23 -19.81
C PHE A 169 -4.91 -10.97 -19.58
N ASN A 170 -5.52 -9.84 -19.19
CA ASN A 170 -4.83 -8.57 -19.02
C ASN A 170 -4.74 -8.10 -17.57
N VAL A 171 -5.35 -8.79 -16.59
CA VAL A 171 -5.20 -8.55 -15.16
C VAL A 171 -4.23 -9.56 -14.54
N ARG A 172 -3.34 -9.10 -13.68
CA ARG A 172 -2.39 -9.92 -12.90
C ARG A 172 -2.48 -9.53 -11.44
N GLN A 173 -2.40 -10.51 -10.57
CA GLN A 173 -2.28 -10.28 -9.14
C GLN A 173 -0.79 -10.22 -8.76
N ILE A 174 -0.37 -9.12 -8.13
CA ILE A 174 0.91 -9.00 -7.45
C ILE A 174 0.63 -8.36 -6.10
N ASN A 175 0.62 -9.17 -5.06
CA ASN A 175 0.30 -8.71 -3.71
C ASN A 175 1.31 -7.68 -3.21
N ASN A 176 0.85 -6.70 -2.43
CA ASN A 176 1.75 -5.82 -1.70
C ASN A 176 2.69 -6.63 -0.81
N ALA A 177 3.88 -6.13 -0.62
CA ALA A 177 4.93 -6.75 0.18
C ALA A 177 5.62 -5.74 1.09
N ILE A 178 6.40 -6.24 2.02
CA ILE A 178 7.23 -5.42 2.90
C ILE A 178 8.69 -5.94 2.87
N ASP A 179 9.62 -5.02 2.97
CA ASP A 179 11.03 -5.34 3.22
C ASP A 179 11.18 -5.71 4.70
N ILE A 180 11.12 -7.01 4.99
CA ILE A 180 11.07 -7.54 6.35
C ILE A 180 12.37 -7.23 7.09
N SER A 181 13.51 -7.45 6.46
CA SER A 181 14.83 -7.18 7.07
C SER A 181 14.97 -5.71 7.44
N ARG A 182 14.53 -4.82 6.57
CA ARG A 182 14.51 -3.40 6.86
C ARG A 182 13.51 -3.06 7.97
N ALA A 183 12.32 -3.64 7.94
CA ALA A 183 11.29 -3.42 8.96
C ALA A 183 11.82 -3.80 10.34
N GLU A 184 12.44 -4.98 10.48
CA GLU A 184 13.04 -5.43 11.73
C GLU A 184 14.20 -4.53 12.20
N GLY A 185 15.04 -4.06 11.27
CA GLY A 185 16.16 -3.18 11.57
C GLY A 185 15.74 -1.76 12.03
N LEU A 186 14.55 -1.31 11.64
CA LEU A 186 14.00 -0.01 12.03
C LEU A 186 13.22 -0.05 13.34
N GLN A 187 12.64 -1.18 13.71
CA GLN A 187 11.77 -1.29 14.87
C GLN A 187 12.53 -1.15 16.18
N HIS A 188 12.11 -0.21 17.00
CA HIS A 188 12.58 -0.08 18.39
C HIS A 188 12.14 -1.30 19.21
N SER A 189 12.86 -1.57 20.30
CA SER A 189 12.40 -2.52 21.31
C SER A 189 11.06 -2.07 21.91
N ARG A 190 10.27 -3.00 22.47
CA ARG A 190 8.99 -2.68 23.14
C ARG A 190 9.14 -1.55 24.16
N GLN A 191 10.17 -1.63 24.98
CA GLN A 191 10.44 -0.64 26.01
C GLN A 191 10.76 0.75 25.43
N GLN A 192 11.66 0.81 24.43
CA GLN A 192 12.01 2.06 23.75
C GLN A 192 10.82 2.68 23.03
N ALA A 193 10.07 1.87 22.26
CA ALA A 193 8.91 2.34 21.51
C ALA A 193 7.85 2.94 22.47
N ARG A 194 7.56 2.27 23.60
CA ARG A 194 6.63 2.79 24.61
C ARG A 194 7.13 4.08 25.26
N GLN A 195 8.40 4.14 25.61
CA GLN A 195 9.00 5.36 26.17
C GLN A 195 8.87 6.56 25.21
N MET A 196 9.20 6.35 23.93
CA MET A 196 9.12 7.39 22.90
C MET A 196 7.69 7.84 22.60
N LEU A 197 6.71 6.95 22.78
CA LEU A 197 5.29 7.25 22.59
C LEU A 197 4.58 7.74 23.88
N GLY A 198 5.27 7.77 25.03
CA GLY A 198 4.67 8.12 26.32
C GLY A 198 3.65 7.09 26.81
N LEU A 199 3.81 5.82 26.44
CA LEU A 199 2.91 4.73 26.83
C LEU A 199 3.43 4.00 28.08
N PRO A 200 2.53 3.53 28.98
CA PRO A 200 2.93 2.77 30.17
C PRO A 200 3.65 1.46 29.80
N GLN A 201 4.67 1.11 30.57
CA GLN A 201 5.45 -0.10 30.33
C GLN A 201 4.69 -1.39 30.64
N ASP A 202 3.82 -1.36 31.65
CA ASP A 202 3.12 -2.54 32.18
C ASP A 202 1.67 -2.68 31.66
N ALA A 203 1.17 -1.71 30.90
CA ALA A 203 -0.16 -1.78 30.32
C ALA A 203 -0.21 -2.79 29.17
N PHE A 204 -1.40 -3.36 28.93
CA PHE A 204 -1.71 -4.08 27.69
C PHE A 204 -2.10 -3.06 26.61
N ILE A 205 -1.30 -2.93 25.57
CA ILE A 205 -1.52 -1.91 24.53
C ILE A 205 -2.15 -2.53 23.27
N ILE A 206 -3.40 -2.13 23.00
CA ILE A 206 -4.08 -2.39 21.75
C ILE A 206 -3.63 -1.32 20.75
N GLY A 207 -3.04 -1.70 19.62
CA GLY A 207 -2.44 -0.75 18.69
C GLY A 207 -3.01 -0.79 17.28
N THR A 208 -3.06 0.36 16.64
CA THR A 208 -3.33 0.48 15.20
C THR A 208 -2.56 1.63 14.58
N ILE A 209 -2.26 1.51 13.29
CA ILE A 209 -1.59 2.54 12.49
C ILE A 209 -2.45 2.83 11.26
N GLY A 210 -2.83 4.10 11.06
CA GLY A 210 -3.60 4.46 9.88
C GLY A 210 -4.14 5.89 9.92
N ARG A 211 -4.47 6.42 8.73
CA ARG A 211 -5.09 7.74 8.63
C ARG A 211 -6.43 7.77 9.35
N LEU A 212 -6.73 8.83 10.07
CA LEU A 212 -8.01 9.01 10.76
C LEU A 212 -9.11 9.42 9.74
N VAL A 213 -9.57 8.43 8.98
CA VAL A 213 -10.62 8.57 7.95
C VAL A 213 -11.63 7.42 8.07
N PRO A 214 -12.90 7.58 7.61
CA PRO A 214 -13.94 6.55 7.75
C PRO A 214 -13.55 5.17 7.26
N ALA A 215 -12.83 5.09 6.15
CA ALA A 215 -12.37 3.82 5.56
C ALA A 215 -11.50 2.98 6.51
N LYS A 216 -10.87 3.57 7.53
CA LYS A 216 -10.01 2.88 8.49
C LYS A 216 -10.75 2.38 9.74
N GLY A 217 -12.03 2.74 9.93
CA GLY A 217 -12.88 2.17 10.96
C GLY A 217 -12.47 2.46 12.41
N HIS A 218 -11.64 3.49 12.66
CA HIS A 218 -11.15 3.78 14.02
C HIS A 218 -12.27 4.09 15.03
N LEU A 219 -13.42 4.62 14.58
CA LEU A 219 -14.57 4.84 15.46
C LEU A 219 -15.14 3.52 15.97
N GLN A 220 -15.18 2.48 15.14
CA GLN A 220 -15.59 1.13 15.56
C GLN A 220 -14.62 0.54 16.58
N LEU A 221 -13.32 0.80 16.42
CA LEU A 221 -12.30 0.37 17.38
C LEU A 221 -12.45 1.09 18.72
N LEU A 222 -12.73 2.39 18.72
CA LEU A 222 -13.04 3.14 19.94
C LEU A 222 -14.29 2.60 20.64
N GLU A 223 -15.33 2.28 19.86
CA GLU A 223 -16.57 1.71 20.41
C GLU A 223 -16.32 0.33 21.02
N ALA A 224 -15.58 -0.54 20.35
CA ALA A 224 -15.18 -1.84 20.86
C ALA A 224 -14.35 -1.73 22.15
N PHE A 225 -13.39 -0.81 22.18
CA PHE A 225 -12.58 -0.56 23.36
C PHE A 225 -13.42 -0.03 24.53
N SER A 226 -14.37 0.87 24.27
CA SER A 226 -15.32 1.39 25.29
C SER A 226 -16.12 0.26 25.96
N ALA A 227 -16.45 -0.79 25.21
CA ALA A 227 -17.23 -1.93 25.75
C ALA A 227 -16.43 -2.85 26.68
N ILE A 228 -15.09 -2.77 26.67
CA ILE A 228 -14.22 -3.65 27.48
C ILE A 228 -13.35 -2.91 28.50
N LYS A 229 -13.28 -1.59 28.43
CA LYS A 229 -12.34 -0.79 29.26
C LYS A 229 -12.47 -1.03 30.76
N ASP A 230 -13.69 -1.26 31.25
CA ASP A 230 -13.95 -1.45 32.66
C ASP A 230 -13.63 -2.89 33.14
N GLU A 231 -13.73 -3.87 32.23
CA GLU A 231 -13.33 -5.27 32.48
C GLU A 231 -11.79 -5.41 32.52
N TYR A 232 -11.07 -4.57 31.76
CA TYR A 232 -9.62 -4.64 31.63
C TYR A 232 -8.96 -3.30 31.99
N PRO A 233 -8.92 -2.92 33.29
CA PRO A 233 -8.41 -1.61 33.71
C PRO A 233 -6.95 -1.33 33.35
N HIS A 234 -6.16 -2.34 33.05
CA HIS A 234 -4.76 -2.22 32.59
C HIS A 234 -4.60 -2.17 31.08
N ALA A 235 -5.69 -2.34 30.28
CA ALA A 235 -5.62 -2.22 28.83
C ALA A 235 -5.71 -0.77 28.37
N GLN A 236 -4.95 -0.39 27.35
CA GLN A 236 -4.99 0.92 26.69
C GLN A 236 -5.06 0.77 25.20
N LEU A 237 -5.62 1.77 24.51
CA LEU A 237 -5.67 1.86 23.08
C LEU A 237 -4.73 2.96 22.59
N ALA A 238 -3.83 2.64 21.66
CA ALA A 238 -2.89 3.58 21.06
C ALA A 238 -3.04 3.62 19.54
N ILE A 239 -3.29 4.80 18.99
CA ILE A 239 -3.56 5.02 17.57
C ILE A 239 -2.52 5.97 17.00
N ILE A 240 -1.68 5.50 16.06
CA ILE A 240 -0.76 6.33 15.30
C ILE A 240 -1.42 6.73 13.99
N GLY A 241 -1.63 8.01 13.78
CA GLY A 241 -2.20 8.57 12.57
C GLY A 241 -2.82 9.94 12.75
N GLU A 242 -3.11 10.59 11.61
CA GLU A 242 -3.80 11.87 11.54
C GLU A 242 -4.90 11.82 10.48
N GLY A 243 -5.89 12.70 10.60
CA GLY A 243 -6.94 12.82 9.63
C GLY A 243 -8.18 13.57 10.12
N ARG A 244 -9.15 13.68 9.24
CA ARG A 244 -10.37 14.49 9.46
C ARG A 244 -11.28 13.98 10.59
N LEU A 245 -11.13 12.74 11.04
CA LEU A 245 -11.91 12.17 12.14
C LEU A 245 -11.32 12.48 13.52
N ARG A 246 -10.16 13.14 13.62
CA ARG A 246 -9.49 13.37 14.91
C ARG A 246 -10.42 14.02 15.94
N GLN A 247 -11.09 15.11 15.57
CA GLN A 247 -11.98 15.84 16.48
C GLN A 247 -13.18 14.97 16.92
N GLU A 248 -13.75 14.20 16.00
CA GLU A 248 -14.86 13.28 16.30
C GLU A 248 -14.41 12.17 17.26
N MET A 249 -13.21 11.64 17.07
CA MET A 249 -12.61 10.63 17.97
C MET A 249 -12.33 11.21 19.35
N GLU A 250 -11.79 12.42 19.45
CA GLU A 250 -11.56 13.12 20.71
C GLU A 250 -12.89 13.37 21.48
N SER A 251 -13.94 13.79 20.77
CA SER A 251 -15.28 13.95 21.35
C SER A 251 -15.83 12.61 21.86
N MET A 252 -15.64 11.53 21.14
CA MET A 252 -16.08 10.20 21.55
C MET A 252 -15.31 9.67 22.76
N ILE A 253 -14.00 9.93 22.82
CA ILE A 253 -13.14 9.56 23.97
C ILE A 253 -13.66 10.24 25.23
N GLN A 254 -13.95 11.53 25.15
CA GLN A 254 -14.50 12.32 26.27
C GLN A 254 -15.89 11.86 26.67
N ALA A 255 -16.81 11.69 25.70
CA ALA A 255 -18.18 11.26 25.97
C ALA A 255 -18.30 9.85 26.57
N ARG A 256 -17.31 8.98 26.32
CA ARG A 256 -17.24 7.62 26.84
C ARG A 256 -16.31 7.45 28.06
N HIS A 257 -15.78 8.54 28.61
CA HIS A 257 -14.83 8.54 29.74
C HIS A 257 -13.64 7.59 29.49
N MET A 258 -12.95 7.80 28.35
CA MET A 258 -11.76 7.02 27.98
C MET A 258 -10.46 7.82 28.03
N GLU A 259 -10.49 9.02 28.63
CA GLU A 259 -9.30 9.85 28.80
C GLU A 259 -8.25 9.10 29.64
N GLY A 260 -7.00 9.23 29.27
CA GLY A 260 -5.89 8.48 29.87
C GLY A 260 -5.83 6.99 29.51
N ARG A 261 -6.85 6.48 28.81
CA ARG A 261 -6.92 5.08 28.35
C ARG A 261 -6.76 4.97 26.82
N VAL A 262 -7.03 6.04 26.08
CA VAL A 262 -6.86 6.12 24.64
C VAL A 262 -5.87 7.23 24.30
N SER A 263 -4.84 6.89 23.52
CA SER A 263 -3.81 7.80 23.05
C SER A 263 -3.91 8.00 21.53
N LEU A 264 -4.29 9.21 21.08
CA LEU A 264 -4.19 9.62 19.70
C LEU A 264 -2.82 10.25 19.46
N LEU A 265 -1.85 9.45 19.00
CA LEU A 265 -0.43 9.76 18.99
C LEU A 265 0.02 10.68 17.83
N GLY A 266 -0.91 11.06 16.95
CA GLY A 266 -0.60 11.88 15.78
C GLY A 266 0.10 11.11 14.67
N SER A 267 0.47 11.82 13.59
CA SER A 267 1.29 11.24 12.52
C SER A 267 2.73 11.07 13.01
N ARG A 268 3.31 9.94 12.71
CA ARG A 268 4.72 9.65 12.97
C ARG A 268 5.40 9.30 11.65
N ASP A 269 6.54 9.90 11.40
CA ASP A 269 7.41 9.46 10.31
C ASP A 269 7.87 8.04 10.63
N ASP A 270 7.78 7.14 9.65
CA ASP A 270 8.09 5.72 9.84
C ASP A 270 7.41 5.10 11.07
N ALA A 271 6.06 5.15 11.12
CA ALA A 271 5.26 4.58 12.22
C ALA A 271 5.60 3.10 12.53
N LEU A 272 6.15 2.38 11.55
CA LEU A 272 6.69 1.05 11.67
C LEU A 272 7.74 0.91 12.80
N GLN A 273 8.48 1.96 13.11
CA GLN A 273 9.49 1.94 14.20
C GLN A 273 8.86 1.66 15.58
N TYR A 274 7.60 2.00 15.75
CA TYR A 274 6.90 1.95 17.04
C TYR A 274 5.97 0.74 17.18
N VAL A 275 5.83 -0.09 16.16
CA VAL A 275 4.80 -1.15 16.16
C VAL A 275 4.98 -2.17 17.29
N LYS A 276 6.21 -2.40 17.77
CA LYS A 276 6.50 -3.24 18.94
C LYS A 276 6.05 -2.64 20.29
N ALA A 277 5.55 -1.39 20.31
CA ALA A 277 4.91 -0.84 21.50
C ALA A 277 3.62 -1.58 21.88
N TYR A 278 2.99 -2.25 20.92
CA TYR A 278 1.69 -2.90 21.06
C TYR A 278 1.81 -4.35 21.53
N ASP A 279 0.74 -4.86 22.14
CA ASP A 279 0.59 -6.28 22.50
C ASP A 279 -0.33 -7.02 21.51
N VAL A 280 -1.18 -6.28 20.80
CA VAL A 280 -2.02 -6.75 19.69
C VAL A 280 -2.14 -5.67 18.63
N PHE A 281 -2.11 -6.04 17.36
CA PHE A 281 -2.32 -5.13 16.24
C PHE A 281 -3.72 -5.28 15.68
N VAL A 282 -4.46 -4.17 15.54
CA VAL A 282 -5.85 -4.18 15.08
C VAL A 282 -5.99 -3.45 13.74
N MET A 283 -6.57 -4.11 12.75
CA MET A 283 -6.98 -3.52 11.48
C MET A 283 -8.50 -3.45 11.41
N SER A 284 -9.07 -2.31 11.80
CA SER A 284 -10.52 -2.09 11.82
C SER A 284 -11.09 -1.54 10.51
N SER A 285 -10.37 -1.66 9.42
CA SER A 285 -10.71 -1.02 8.14
C SER A 285 -12.02 -1.53 7.54
N VAL A 286 -12.78 -0.61 6.93
CA VAL A 286 -14.01 -0.90 6.20
C VAL A 286 -13.73 -1.29 4.75
N THR A 287 -12.66 -0.75 4.18
CA THR A 287 -12.25 -1.04 2.80
C THR A 287 -10.73 -0.83 2.65
N GLU A 288 -10.08 -1.74 1.94
CA GLU A 288 -8.65 -1.72 1.61
C GLU A 288 -8.39 -2.38 0.27
N GLY A 289 -7.25 -2.05 -0.35
CA GLY A 289 -6.70 -2.85 -1.43
C GLY A 289 -5.90 -4.05 -0.89
N LEU A 290 -4.80 -3.78 -0.22
CA LEU A 290 -4.05 -4.64 0.69
C LEU A 290 -3.25 -3.72 1.61
N PRO A 291 -3.61 -3.61 2.89
CA PRO A 291 -3.04 -2.60 3.78
C PRO A 291 -1.61 -2.94 4.20
N LEU A 292 -0.66 -2.04 3.92
CA LEU A 292 0.73 -2.19 4.39
C LEU A 292 0.82 -2.23 5.90
N ALA A 293 -0.01 -1.46 6.61
CA ALA A 293 -0.03 -1.45 8.07
C ALA A 293 -0.30 -2.84 8.69
N LEU A 294 -1.09 -3.70 8.01
CA LEU A 294 -1.29 -5.09 8.43
C LEU A 294 0.04 -5.87 8.36
N LEU A 295 0.76 -5.74 7.25
CA LEU A 295 2.07 -6.39 7.07
C LEU A 295 3.10 -5.84 8.07
N GLU A 296 3.04 -4.54 8.37
CA GLU A 296 3.87 -3.90 9.40
C GLU A 296 3.58 -4.46 10.79
N GLY A 297 2.30 -4.64 11.15
CA GLY A 297 1.89 -5.30 12.40
C GLY A 297 2.42 -6.73 12.52
N MET A 298 2.31 -7.50 11.43
CA MET A 298 2.82 -8.87 11.35
C MET A 298 4.35 -8.93 11.48
N SER A 299 5.09 -7.95 10.95
CA SER A 299 6.55 -7.88 11.03
C SER A 299 7.06 -7.69 12.46
N ALA A 300 6.23 -7.17 13.36
CA ALA A 300 6.55 -7.02 14.78
C ALA A 300 6.25 -8.27 15.62
N ARG A 301 5.81 -9.37 14.98
CA ARG A 301 5.41 -10.62 15.64
C ARG A 301 4.30 -10.42 16.67
N LEU A 302 3.29 -9.63 16.29
CA LEU A 302 2.11 -9.39 17.12
C LEU A 302 0.94 -10.29 16.70
N PRO A 303 0.10 -10.72 17.65
CA PRO A 303 -1.24 -11.18 17.31
C PRO A 303 -1.98 -10.11 16.51
N VAL A 304 -2.80 -10.55 15.57
CA VAL A 304 -3.55 -9.65 14.68
C VAL A 304 -5.05 -9.88 14.86
N ILE A 305 -5.80 -8.79 14.91
CA ILE A 305 -7.26 -8.79 14.76
C ILE A 305 -7.60 -7.96 13.53
N GLY A 306 -8.38 -8.50 12.60
CA GLY A 306 -8.76 -7.80 11.39
C GLY A 306 -10.26 -7.84 11.12
N SER A 307 -10.78 -6.79 10.48
CA SER A 307 -12.13 -6.76 9.95
C SER A 307 -12.27 -7.70 8.76
N ASP A 308 -13.42 -8.32 8.61
CA ASP A 308 -13.78 -9.24 7.54
C ASP A 308 -14.09 -8.49 6.25
N ILE A 309 -13.03 -8.16 5.51
CA ILE A 309 -13.12 -7.59 4.16
C ILE A 309 -12.36 -8.47 3.18
N ASP A 310 -12.83 -8.55 1.94
CA ASP A 310 -12.33 -9.47 0.92
C ASP A 310 -10.82 -9.38 0.66
N SER A 311 -10.24 -8.19 0.82
CA SER A 311 -8.80 -7.97 0.62
C SER A 311 -7.93 -8.43 1.79
N MET A 312 -8.48 -8.56 3.01
CA MET A 312 -7.75 -8.98 4.21
C MET A 312 -8.09 -10.41 4.63
N ARG A 313 -9.34 -10.87 4.40
CA ARG A 313 -9.81 -12.19 4.84
C ARG A 313 -8.83 -13.33 4.52
N PRO A 314 -8.32 -13.48 3.28
CA PRO A 314 -7.39 -14.59 2.98
C PRO A 314 -6.11 -14.53 3.81
N ILE A 315 -5.57 -13.31 4.03
CA ILE A 315 -4.36 -13.10 4.83
C ILE A 315 -4.61 -13.48 6.29
N LEU A 316 -5.75 -13.04 6.84
CA LEU A 316 -6.11 -13.27 8.24
C LEU A 316 -6.38 -14.75 8.51
N GLU A 317 -7.10 -15.44 7.61
CA GLU A 317 -7.35 -16.87 7.68
C GLU A 317 -6.05 -17.68 7.62
N ASP A 318 -5.21 -17.40 6.63
CA ASP A 318 -3.95 -18.13 6.40
C ASP A 318 -2.93 -17.96 7.52
N CYS A 319 -2.92 -16.81 8.20
CA CYS A 319 -2.04 -16.57 9.36
C CYS A 319 -2.71 -16.96 10.70
N GLY A 320 -3.96 -17.39 10.69
CA GLY A 320 -4.72 -17.76 11.89
C GLY A 320 -5.02 -16.57 12.80
N ALA A 321 -5.21 -15.39 12.22
CA ALA A 321 -5.61 -14.18 12.95
C ALA A 321 -7.10 -14.21 13.30
N ARG A 322 -7.50 -13.37 14.24
CA ARG A 322 -8.90 -13.20 14.59
C ARG A 322 -9.62 -12.29 13.62
N ILE A 323 -10.79 -12.72 13.17
CA ILE A 323 -11.63 -11.99 12.22
C ILE A 323 -12.94 -11.58 12.90
N TYR A 324 -13.42 -10.38 12.58
CA TYR A 324 -14.72 -9.91 13.02
C TYR A 324 -15.46 -9.20 11.88
N PRO A 325 -16.82 -9.29 11.81
CA PRO A 325 -17.61 -8.66 10.74
C PRO A 325 -17.50 -7.13 10.77
N VAL A 326 -17.34 -6.51 9.61
CA VAL A 326 -17.31 -5.03 9.46
C VAL A 326 -18.59 -4.41 10.02
N GLY A 327 -18.46 -3.29 10.73
CA GLY A 327 -19.61 -2.59 11.32
C GLY A 327 -20.15 -3.20 12.61
N GLN A 328 -19.48 -4.21 13.18
CA GLN A 328 -19.89 -4.86 14.41
C GLN A 328 -18.85 -4.64 15.53
N PRO A 329 -18.86 -3.50 16.20
CA PRO A 329 -17.87 -3.17 17.24
C PRO A 329 -17.94 -4.12 18.44
N LEU A 330 -19.09 -4.69 18.77
CA LEU A 330 -19.21 -5.67 19.85
C LEU A 330 -18.51 -7.00 19.50
N ALA A 331 -18.57 -7.43 18.23
CA ALA A 331 -17.80 -8.59 17.78
C ALA A 331 -16.28 -8.32 17.85
N LEU A 332 -15.84 -7.11 17.52
CA LEU A 332 -14.45 -6.70 17.74
C LEU A 332 -14.08 -6.72 19.24
N ALA A 333 -14.97 -6.26 20.11
CA ALA A 333 -14.78 -6.30 21.56
C ALA A 333 -14.56 -7.75 22.07
N GLU A 334 -15.31 -8.72 21.54
CA GLU A 334 -15.11 -10.15 21.86
C GLU A 334 -13.72 -10.64 21.42
N ARG A 335 -13.28 -10.31 20.20
CA ARG A 335 -11.92 -10.66 19.74
C ARG A 335 -10.83 -10.02 20.60
N LEU A 336 -11.04 -8.79 21.08
CA LEU A 336 -10.14 -8.15 22.03
C LEU A 336 -10.08 -8.88 23.37
N ARG A 337 -11.23 -9.28 23.94
CA ARG A 337 -11.29 -10.09 25.17
C ARG A 337 -10.48 -11.37 25.04
N GLU A 338 -10.66 -12.10 23.95
CA GLU A 338 -9.92 -13.32 23.65
C GLU A 338 -8.40 -13.09 23.70
N VAL A 339 -7.90 -12.05 23.01
CA VAL A 339 -6.45 -11.80 22.95
C VAL A 339 -5.89 -11.30 24.27
N ILE A 340 -6.63 -10.43 24.98
CA ILE A 340 -6.19 -9.90 26.29
C ILE A 340 -6.07 -11.04 27.31
N SER A 341 -6.98 -12.02 27.25
CA SER A 341 -7.04 -13.16 28.19
C SER A 341 -6.01 -14.25 27.89
N LEU A 342 -5.34 -14.23 26.73
CA LEU A 342 -4.30 -15.21 26.39
C LEU A 342 -3.09 -15.09 27.34
N ALA A 343 -2.49 -16.21 27.65
CA ALA A 343 -1.17 -16.24 28.28
C ALA A 343 -0.11 -15.60 27.38
N PRO A 344 0.96 -14.98 27.95
CA PRO A 344 2.02 -14.34 27.14
C PRO A 344 2.63 -15.27 26.08
N GLN A 345 2.79 -16.54 26.39
CA GLN A 345 3.33 -17.56 25.48
C GLN A 345 2.39 -17.82 24.28
N GLU A 346 1.09 -17.86 24.53
CA GLU A 346 0.08 -18.06 23.48
C GLU A 346 0.05 -16.85 22.52
N ARG A 347 0.08 -15.62 23.07
CA ARG A 347 0.20 -14.41 22.27
C ARG A 347 1.47 -14.39 21.40
N ALA A 348 2.60 -14.81 21.97
CA ALA A 348 3.86 -14.93 21.25
C ALA A 348 3.79 -15.96 20.13
N MET A 349 3.09 -17.08 20.33
CA MET A 349 2.87 -18.11 19.29
C MET A 349 2.00 -17.57 18.15
N GLU A 350 0.93 -16.85 18.44
CA GLU A 350 0.09 -16.23 17.41
C GLU A 350 0.86 -15.19 16.61
N GLY A 351 1.61 -14.32 17.27
CA GLY A 351 2.45 -13.33 16.62
C GLY A 351 3.53 -13.97 15.74
N ARG A 352 4.13 -15.08 16.17
CA ARG A 352 5.08 -15.85 15.36
C ARG A 352 4.42 -16.41 14.11
N ARG A 353 3.22 -16.97 14.21
CA ARG A 353 2.46 -17.51 13.07
C ARG A 353 2.17 -16.43 12.03
N SER A 354 1.72 -15.25 12.48
CA SER A 354 1.51 -14.09 11.60
C SER A 354 2.79 -13.69 10.87
N TYR A 355 3.92 -13.66 11.58
CA TYR A 355 5.22 -13.34 11.02
C TYR A 355 5.72 -14.40 10.01
N GLU A 356 5.57 -15.68 10.29
CA GLU A 356 5.94 -16.77 9.38
C GLU A 356 5.13 -16.72 8.08
N TYR A 357 3.84 -16.41 8.18
CA TYR A 357 3.01 -16.17 7.00
C TYR A 357 3.52 -14.97 6.19
N LEU A 358 3.81 -13.84 6.85
CA LEU A 358 4.36 -12.65 6.21
C LEU A 358 5.63 -12.98 5.42
N CYS A 359 6.58 -13.70 6.02
CA CYS A 359 7.84 -14.09 5.38
C CYS A 359 7.62 -14.94 4.13
N ARG A 360 6.63 -15.83 4.16
CA ARG A 360 6.32 -16.73 3.04
C ARG A 360 5.56 -16.05 1.91
N ALA A 361 4.61 -15.15 2.22
CA ALA A 361 3.62 -14.67 1.26
C ALA A 361 3.81 -13.21 0.80
N HIS A 362 4.56 -12.41 1.57
CA HIS A 362 4.69 -10.98 1.35
C HIS A 362 6.14 -10.45 1.42
N ALA A 363 7.12 -11.29 1.10
CA ALA A 363 8.52 -10.89 1.01
C ALA A 363 8.75 -9.97 -0.20
N VAL A 364 9.51 -8.90 0.01
CA VAL A 364 9.74 -7.88 -1.02
C VAL A 364 10.54 -8.40 -2.22
N GLU A 365 11.37 -9.41 -2.03
CA GLU A 365 12.16 -10.02 -3.11
C GLU A 365 11.27 -10.68 -4.16
N ASP A 366 10.24 -11.42 -3.72
CA ASP A 366 9.27 -12.05 -4.61
C ASP A 366 8.39 -11.00 -5.33
N PHE A 367 8.00 -9.95 -4.64
CA PHE A 367 7.30 -8.81 -5.22
C PHE A 367 8.14 -8.16 -6.35
N ARG A 368 9.41 -7.84 -6.09
CA ARG A 368 10.34 -7.28 -7.07
C ARG A 368 10.52 -8.19 -8.29
N LYS A 369 10.67 -9.49 -8.05
CA LYS A 369 10.82 -10.51 -9.09
C LYS A 369 9.56 -10.63 -9.97
N GLN A 370 8.37 -10.60 -9.38
CA GLN A 370 7.10 -10.67 -10.12
C GLN A 370 6.93 -9.48 -11.06
N TYR A 371 7.22 -8.24 -10.63
CA TYR A 371 7.17 -7.07 -11.50
C TYR A 371 8.19 -7.14 -12.63
N ARG A 372 9.42 -7.57 -12.34
CA ARG A 372 10.45 -7.74 -13.37
C ARG A 372 10.04 -8.79 -14.41
N ASN A 373 9.58 -9.96 -13.97
CA ASN A 373 9.14 -11.03 -14.87
C ASN A 373 7.97 -10.59 -15.77
N LEU A 374 6.99 -9.88 -15.20
CA LEU A 374 5.86 -9.33 -15.96
C LEU A 374 6.34 -8.35 -17.03
N LEU A 375 7.27 -7.47 -16.69
CA LEU A 375 7.84 -6.50 -17.62
C LEU A 375 8.62 -7.19 -18.76
N GLU A 376 9.44 -8.20 -18.44
CA GLU A 376 10.19 -8.99 -19.40
C GLU A 376 9.27 -9.78 -20.35
N GLU A 377 8.23 -10.41 -19.82
CA GLU A 377 7.19 -11.09 -20.61
C GLU A 377 6.57 -10.15 -21.65
N MET A 378 6.18 -8.95 -21.21
CA MET A 378 5.53 -7.97 -22.08
C MET A 378 6.47 -7.44 -23.18
N LEU A 379 7.73 -7.16 -22.84
CA LEU A 379 8.73 -6.67 -23.80
C LEU A 379 9.08 -7.73 -24.84
N ASN A 380 9.14 -9.01 -24.46
CA ASN A 380 9.40 -10.11 -25.38
C ASN A 380 8.23 -10.36 -26.33
N ASN A 381 6.99 -10.27 -25.84
CA ASN A 381 5.80 -10.38 -26.66
C ASN A 381 5.64 -9.19 -27.64
N GLY A 382 6.09 -7.99 -27.22
CA GLY A 382 6.11 -6.82 -28.09
C GLY A 382 7.04 -6.97 -29.30
N LYS A 383 8.19 -7.62 -29.14
CA LYS A 383 9.15 -7.87 -30.24
C LYS A 383 8.61 -8.85 -31.27
N ARG A 384 7.94 -9.93 -30.84
CA ARG A 384 7.36 -10.95 -31.74
C ARG A 384 6.21 -10.44 -32.61
N ASN A 385 5.56 -9.34 -32.25
CA ASN A 385 4.48 -8.73 -33.03
C ASN A 385 4.99 -7.70 -34.07
N HIS A 386 6.30 -7.44 -34.11
CA HIS A 386 6.94 -6.52 -35.07
C HIS A 386 7.85 -7.26 -36.06
N GLU A 387 8.05 -8.57 -35.91
CA GLU A 387 8.61 -9.50 -36.88
C GLU A 387 7.49 -10.15 -37.67
#